data_e4f6440e8d70c1eac767dc40b34c2a62
#
_entry.id   e4f6440e8d70c1eac767dc40b34c2a62
#
_cell.length_a   1.000
_cell.length_b   1.000
_cell.length_c   1.000
_cell.angle_alpha   90.00
_cell.angle_beta   90.00
_cell.angle_gamma   90.00
#
_symmetry.space_group_name_H-M   'P 1'
#
loop_
_entity.id
_entity.type
_entity.pdbx_description
1 polymer ?
#
loop_
_entity_poly.entity_id
_entity_poly.type
_entity_poly.pdbx_seq_one_letter_code
_entity_poly.pdbx_strand_id
1 'polypeptide(L)'
;EWVRYSLQQFTELQSSYSKTMFRLLKQFRTTGYAYFSKEDFNELLDIPKSYRETHINERVLKPIKEELTPLFRGLTIRKKYGKGRGKPVIGYQFSFKAEAKNADDFSKGEQENLRKKMFNIEHNGELSQEEKWVAKDKVLNLKIGTHEADFHAQQQNKEKELLSEIQKKGLLEDLQNGFLN
;
A
#
# COMPACT_ATOMS: atom_id res chain seq x y z
N GLU A 1 -7.29 -8.28 -15.95
CA GLU A 1 -5.94 -7.68 -15.91
C GLU A 1 -5.59 -7.33 -14.47
N TRP A 2 -4.46 -7.82 -13.96
CA TRP A 2 -4.01 -7.52 -12.60
C TRP A 2 -3.36 -6.13 -12.57
N VAL A 3 -3.93 -5.22 -11.78
CA VAL A 3 -3.35 -3.89 -11.55
C VAL A 3 -2.60 -3.90 -10.23
N ARG A 4 -1.29 -3.66 -10.29
CA ARG A 4 -0.45 -3.49 -9.09
C ARG A 4 -0.37 -2.00 -8.73
N TYR A 5 -0.42 -1.70 -7.45
CA TYR A 5 -0.25 -0.35 -6.90
C TYR A 5 0.47 -0.41 -5.55
N SER A 6 1.06 0.69 -5.14
CA SER A 6 1.74 0.77 -3.85
C SER A 6 0.74 0.62 -2.70
N LEU A 7 0.95 -0.38 -1.87
CA LEU A 7 0.13 -0.58 -0.66
C LEU A 7 0.23 0.61 0.29
N GLN A 8 1.40 1.25 0.36
CA GLN A 8 1.62 2.44 1.16
C GLN A 8 0.69 3.57 0.74
N GLN A 9 0.62 3.91 -0.56
CA GLN A 9 -0.29 4.94 -1.06
C GLN A 9 -1.74 4.64 -0.72
N PHE A 10 -2.14 3.37 -0.77
CA PHE A 10 -3.49 2.94 -0.43
C PHE A 10 -3.79 3.07 1.07
N THR A 11 -2.83 2.75 1.94
CA THR A 11 -3.01 2.81 3.40
C THR A 11 -3.06 4.23 3.94
N GLU A 12 -2.43 5.19 3.26
CA GLU A 12 -2.44 6.61 3.61
C GLU A 12 -3.79 7.29 3.36
N LEU A 13 -4.65 6.72 2.51
CA LEU A 13 -5.99 7.24 2.26
C LEU A 13 -6.89 7.08 3.49
N GLN A 14 -7.62 8.13 3.84
CA GLN A 14 -8.52 8.13 5.00
C GLN A 14 -9.94 7.73 4.59
N SER A 15 -10.46 8.32 3.51
CA SER A 15 -11.81 8.08 3.04
C SER A 15 -11.99 6.71 2.39
N SER A 16 -13.02 5.97 2.76
CA SER A 16 -13.41 4.72 2.08
C SER A 16 -13.73 4.94 0.60
N TYR A 17 -14.35 6.08 0.29
CA TYR A 17 -14.65 6.48 -1.11
C TYR A 17 -13.36 6.70 -1.90
N SER A 18 -12.36 7.35 -1.30
CA SER A 18 -11.05 7.55 -1.92
C SER A 18 -10.32 6.23 -2.14
N LYS A 19 -10.37 5.30 -1.19
CA LYS A 19 -9.79 3.96 -1.32
C LYS A 19 -10.40 3.18 -2.49
N THR A 20 -11.72 3.20 -2.60
CA THR A 20 -12.42 2.51 -3.69
C THR A 20 -12.11 3.18 -5.04
N MET A 21 -12.19 4.52 -5.11
CA MET A 21 -11.91 5.27 -6.33
C MET A 21 -10.45 5.13 -6.76
N PHE A 22 -9.51 5.09 -5.85
CA PHE A 22 -8.10 4.82 -6.14
C PHE A 22 -7.91 3.51 -6.92
N ARG A 23 -8.53 2.42 -6.44
CA ARG A 23 -8.48 1.11 -7.13
C ARG A 23 -9.12 1.16 -8.51
N LEU A 24 -10.24 1.84 -8.65
CA LEU A 24 -10.94 2.00 -9.93
C LEU A 24 -10.09 2.80 -10.91
N LEU A 25 -9.56 3.97 -10.50
CA LEU A 25 -8.75 4.82 -11.38
C LEU A 25 -7.42 4.17 -11.78
N LYS A 26 -6.83 3.33 -10.93
CA LYS A 26 -5.62 2.57 -11.28
C LYS A 26 -5.86 1.58 -12.43
N GLN A 27 -7.07 1.11 -12.67
CA GLN A 27 -7.41 0.30 -13.85
C GLN A 27 -7.29 1.12 -15.15
N PHE A 28 -7.53 2.43 -15.07
CA PHE A 28 -7.46 3.37 -16.20
C PHE A 28 -6.15 4.16 -16.25
N ARG A 29 -5.12 3.73 -15.51
CA ARG A 29 -3.86 4.48 -15.39
C ARG A 29 -3.17 4.77 -16.72
N THR A 30 -3.26 3.85 -17.67
CA THR A 30 -2.63 3.99 -18.99
C THR A 30 -3.45 4.84 -19.97
N THR A 31 -4.75 4.96 -19.77
CA THR A 31 -5.63 5.81 -20.57
C THR A 31 -5.73 7.22 -20.02
N GLY A 32 -5.56 7.39 -18.70
CA GLY A 32 -5.70 8.68 -18.01
C GLY A 32 -7.13 9.22 -18.03
N TYR A 33 -8.12 8.38 -18.29
CA TYR A 33 -9.51 8.76 -18.42
C TYR A 33 -10.44 7.65 -17.92
N ALA A 34 -11.43 8.01 -17.12
CA ALA A 34 -12.51 7.13 -16.71
C ALA A 34 -13.82 7.90 -16.66
N TYR A 35 -14.91 7.26 -17.07
CA TYR A 35 -16.27 7.77 -16.96
C TYR A 35 -17.12 6.74 -16.26
N PHE A 36 -17.90 7.19 -15.29
CA PHE A 36 -18.90 6.39 -14.60
C PHE A 36 -20.27 7.05 -14.74
N SER A 37 -21.29 6.27 -15.10
CA SER A 37 -22.66 6.75 -14.99
C SER A 37 -22.97 7.09 -13.52
N LYS A 38 -24.02 7.86 -13.28
CA LYS A 38 -24.41 8.20 -11.90
C LYS A 38 -24.78 6.94 -11.12
N GLU A 39 -25.44 6.02 -11.76
CA GLU A 39 -25.85 4.73 -11.23
C GLU A 39 -24.62 3.89 -10.85
N ASP A 40 -23.70 3.66 -11.79
CA ASP A 40 -22.47 2.91 -11.56
C ASP A 40 -21.61 3.56 -10.46
N PHE A 41 -21.50 4.90 -10.48
CA PHE A 41 -20.72 5.62 -9.47
C PHE A 41 -21.27 5.42 -8.06
N ASN A 42 -22.61 5.48 -7.93
CA ASN A 42 -23.26 5.25 -6.64
C ASN A 42 -23.12 3.81 -6.17
N GLU A 43 -23.26 2.85 -7.06
CA GLU A 43 -23.13 1.43 -6.75
C GLU A 43 -21.69 1.05 -6.39
N LEU A 44 -20.71 1.41 -7.23
CA LEU A 44 -19.30 1.08 -7.02
C LEU A 44 -18.71 1.68 -5.74
N LEU A 45 -19.22 2.85 -5.32
CA LEU A 45 -18.76 3.53 -4.11
C LEU A 45 -19.66 3.25 -2.89
N ASP A 46 -20.71 2.45 -3.05
CA ASP A 46 -21.71 2.15 -2.00
C ASP A 46 -22.28 3.43 -1.39
N ILE A 47 -22.71 4.37 -2.26
CA ILE A 47 -23.26 5.66 -1.82
C ILE A 47 -24.70 5.47 -1.34
N PRO A 48 -25.04 5.93 -0.12
CA PRO A 48 -26.41 5.82 0.39
C PRO A 48 -27.41 6.50 -0.53
N LYS A 49 -28.55 5.84 -0.81
CA LYS A 49 -29.65 6.38 -1.65
C LYS A 49 -30.22 7.70 -1.13
N SER A 50 -30.05 7.98 0.16
CA SER A 50 -30.45 9.24 0.79
C SER A 50 -29.58 10.42 0.45
N TYR A 51 -28.39 10.19 -0.18
CA TYR A 51 -27.49 11.31 -0.53
C TYR A 51 -28.01 12.09 -1.71
N ARG A 52 -28.13 13.42 -1.51
CA ARG A 52 -28.39 14.40 -2.56
C ARG A 52 -27.05 14.82 -3.18
N GLU A 53 -27.10 15.52 -4.31
CA GLU A 53 -25.89 16.02 -5.02
C GLU A 53 -24.96 16.86 -4.12
N THR A 54 -25.51 17.61 -3.17
CA THR A 54 -24.70 18.35 -2.19
C THR A 54 -23.88 17.43 -1.31
N HIS A 55 -24.51 16.35 -0.80
CA HIS A 55 -23.81 15.36 0.02
C HIS A 55 -22.74 14.60 -0.79
N ILE A 56 -23.04 14.27 -2.05
CA ILE A 56 -22.05 13.64 -2.95
C ILE A 56 -20.85 14.57 -3.17
N ASN A 57 -21.09 15.89 -3.37
CA ASN A 57 -20.00 16.84 -3.52
C ASN A 57 -19.10 16.92 -2.30
N GLU A 58 -19.68 17.07 -1.12
CA GLU A 58 -18.95 17.34 0.11
C GLU A 58 -18.32 16.09 0.72
N ARG A 59 -19.06 14.98 0.73
CA ARG A 59 -18.68 13.76 1.45
C ARG A 59 -17.98 12.72 0.57
N VAL A 60 -18.14 12.82 -0.76
CA VAL A 60 -17.58 11.85 -1.69
C VAL A 60 -16.56 12.50 -2.61
N LEU A 61 -16.95 13.47 -3.45
CA LEU A 61 -16.07 14.04 -4.46
C LEU A 61 -14.95 14.90 -3.88
N LYS A 62 -15.24 15.65 -2.79
CA LYS A 62 -14.23 16.49 -2.14
C LYS A 62 -13.09 15.66 -1.55
N PRO A 63 -13.33 14.65 -0.69
CA PRO A 63 -12.26 13.78 -0.20
C PRO A 63 -11.50 13.07 -1.33
N ILE A 64 -12.22 12.53 -2.33
CA ILE A 64 -11.59 11.90 -3.50
C ILE A 64 -10.62 12.87 -4.19
N LYS A 65 -11.04 14.11 -4.42
CA LYS A 65 -10.19 15.11 -5.06
C LYS A 65 -8.97 15.46 -4.20
N GLU A 66 -9.16 15.70 -2.92
CA GLU A 66 -8.10 16.09 -1.99
C GLU A 66 -7.06 14.99 -1.83
N GLU A 67 -7.49 13.76 -1.59
CA GLU A 67 -6.61 12.64 -1.31
C GLU A 67 -5.98 12.03 -2.57
N LEU A 68 -6.66 12.04 -3.71
CA LEU A 68 -6.14 11.41 -4.93
C LEU A 68 -5.37 12.36 -5.84
N THR A 69 -5.50 13.70 -5.71
CA THR A 69 -4.73 14.65 -6.52
C THR A 69 -3.21 14.46 -6.42
N PRO A 70 -2.62 14.19 -5.24
CA PRO A 70 -1.20 13.90 -5.13
C PRO A 70 -0.77 12.59 -5.84
N LEU A 71 -1.69 11.62 -5.95
CA LEU A 71 -1.43 10.28 -6.48
C LEU A 71 -1.69 10.16 -7.98
N PHE A 72 -2.58 10.99 -8.53
CA PHE A 72 -2.91 11.05 -9.95
C PHE A 72 -2.60 12.44 -10.50
N ARG A 73 -1.48 12.57 -11.16
CA ARG A 73 -0.99 13.86 -11.66
C ARG A 73 -2.03 14.55 -12.56
N GLY A 74 -2.45 15.76 -12.17
CA GLY A 74 -3.41 16.53 -12.95
C GLY A 74 -4.84 16.01 -12.86
N LEU A 75 -5.21 15.32 -11.77
CA LEU A 75 -6.55 14.80 -11.55
C LEU A 75 -7.61 15.92 -11.64
N THR A 76 -8.56 15.71 -12.52
CA THR A 76 -9.70 16.60 -12.73
C THR A 76 -10.99 15.78 -12.68
N ILE A 77 -11.96 16.24 -11.93
CA ILE A 77 -13.29 15.62 -11.81
C ILE A 77 -14.31 16.55 -12.45
N ARG A 78 -15.04 16.07 -13.45
CA ARG A 78 -16.09 16.82 -14.15
C ARG A 78 -17.41 16.09 -14.07
N LYS A 79 -18.48 16.81 -13.74
CA LYS A 79 -19.85 16.28 -13.81
C LYS A 79 -20.35 16.34 -15.25
N LYS A 80 -21.03 15.30 -15.66
CA LYS A 80 -21.80 15.27 -16.93
C LYS A 80 -23.26 15.49 -16.62
N TYR A 81 -23.89 16.32 -17.41
CA TYR A 81 -25.29 16.73 -17.23
C TYR A 81 -26.15 16.23 -18.37
N GLY A 82 -27.35 15.81 -18.05
CA GLY A 82 -28.38 15.44 -19.03
C GLY A 82 -29.05 16.65 -19.69
N LYS A 83 -29.81 16.39 -20.74
CA LYS A 83 -30.54 17.41 -21.51
C LYS A 83 -31.86 17.86 -20.86
N GLY A 84 -32.29 17.31 -19.75
CA GLY A 84 -33.57 17.61 -19.10
C GLY A 84 -33.59 18.97 -18.38
N ARG A 85 -34.83 19.39 -18.00
CA ARG A 85 -35.06 20.59 -17.16
C ARG A 85 -34.30 20.42 -15.84
N GLY A 86 -33.51 21.44 -15.44
CA GLY A 86 -32.67 21.36 -14.24
C GLY A 86 -31.31 20.68 -14.45
N LYS A 87 -30.98 20.22 -15.67
CA LYS A 87 -29.71 19.61 -16.02
C LYS A 87 -29.22 18.60 -14.97
N PRO A 88 -29.91 17.48 -14.78
CA PRO A 88 -29.55 16.49 -13.78
C PRO A 88 -28.13 15.94 -14.08
N VAL A 89 -27.38 15.66 -13.03
CA VAL A 89 -26.09 14.96 -13.16
C VAL A 89 -26.36 13.53 -13.59
N ILE A 90 -25.76 13.13 -14.72
CA ILE A 90 -25.88 11.79 -15.31
C ILE A 90 -24.63 10.95 -15.17
N GLY A 91 -23.51 11.55 -14.72
CA GLY A 91 -22.27 10.81 -14.51
C GLY A 91 -21.10 11.71 -14.12
N TYR A 92 -20.00 11.06 -13.83
CA TYR A 92 -18.76 11.67 -13.37
C TYR A 92 -17.60 11.23 -14.25
N GLN A 93 -16.85 12.21 -14.74
CA GLN A 93 -15.67 12.00 -15.56
C GLN A 93 -14.42 12.35 -14.79
N PHE A 94 -13.47 11.43 -14.78
CA PHE A 94 -12.15 11.58 -14.20
C PHE A 94 -11.12 11.66 -15.31
N SER A 95 -10.25 12.65 -15.26
CA SER A 95 -9.15 12.80 -16.22
C SER A 95 -7.87 13.10 -15.44
N PHE A 96 -6.78 12.44 -15.81
CA PHE A 96 -5.46 12.62 -15.22
C PHE A 96 -4.37 12.29 -16.25
N LYS A 97 -3.12 12.60 -15.94
CA LYS A 97 -2.02 12.26 -16.83
C LYS A 97 -1.86 10.74 -16.89
N ALA A 98 -1.99 10.18 -18.09
CA ALA A 98 -1.76 8.75 -18.29
C ALA A 98 -0.33 8.35 -17.87
N GLU A 99 -0.23 7.22 -17.21
CA GLU A 99 1.04 6.57 -16.89
C GLU A 99 1.54 5.80 -18.13
N ALA A 100 2.86 5.68 -18.27
CA ALA A 100 3.41 4.85 -19.34
C ALA A 100 2.95 3.39 -19.16
N LYS A 101 2.64 2.68 -20.24
CA LYS A 101 2.15 1.29 -20.21
C LYS A 101 3.08 0.35 -19.41
N ASN A 102 4.37 0.68 -19.37
CA ASN A 102 5.41 -0.04 -18.65
C ASN A 102 5.82 0.63 -17.32
N ALA A 103 5.14 1.69 -16.90
CA ALA A 103 5.30 2.26 -15.58
C ALA A 103 4.67 1.30 -14.58
N ASP A 104 5.47 0.37 -14.13
CA ASP A 104 5.10 -0.60 -13.12
C ASP A 104 5.84 -0.20 -11.83
N ASP A 105 5.08 0.25 -10.86
CA ASP A 105 5.61 0.66 -9.55
C ASP A 105 6.40 -0.48 -8.86
N PHE A 106 6.29 -1.71 -9.35
CA PHE A 106 6.89 -2.90 -8.75
C PHE A 106 7.85 -3.67 -9.66
N SER A 107 7.66 -3.68 -10.99
CA SER A 107 8.48 -4.50 -11.91
C SER A 107 9.65 -3.78 -12.55
N LYS A 108 9.60 -2.45 -12.62
CA LYS A 108 10.66 -1.60 -13.20
C LYS A 108 11.02 -0.38 -12.35
N GLY A 109 10.40 -0.23 -11.17
CA GLY A 109 10.65 0.87 -10.24
C GLY A 109 11.92 0.65 -9.41
N GLU A 110 12.35 1.69 -8.71
CA GLU A 110 13.51 1.63 -7.81
C GLU A 110 13.39 0.52 -6.77
N GLN A 111 12.18 0.28 -6.25
CA GLN A 111 11.93 -0.75 -5.24
C GLN A 111 12.12 -2.17 -5.79
N GLU A 112 11.70 -2.44 -7.03
CA GLU A 112 11.94 -3.74 -7.65
C GLU A 112 13.42 -3.94 -7.99
N ASN A 113 14.09 -2.89 -8.45
CA ASN A 113 15.54 -2.93 -8.66
C ASN A 113 16.31 -3.17 -7.35
N LEU A 114 15.87 -2.54 -6.25
CA LEU A 114 16.40 -2.78 -4.92
C LEU A 114 16.14 -4.23 -4.47
N ARG A 115 14.93 -4.75 -4.64
CA ARG A 115 14.61 -6.15 -4.34
C ARG A 115 15.47 -7.13 -5.11
N LYS A 116 15.64 -6.92 -6.43
CA LYS A 116 16.51 -7.76 -7.26
C LYS A 116 17.96 -7.71 -6.81
N LYS A 117 18.48 -6.52 -6.49
CA LYS A 117 19.82 -6.37 -5.95
C LYS A 117 19.99 -7.10 -4.62
N MET A 118 19.01 -6.92 -3.69
CA MET A 118 19.02 -7.61 -2.40
C MET A 118 18.94 -9.13 -2.56
N PHE A 119 18.07 -9.62 -3.44
CA PHE A 119 17.95 -11.04 -3.74
C PHE A 119 19.25 -11.61 -4.31
N ASN A 120 19.87 -10.92 -5.27
CA ASN A 120 21.14 -11.36 -5.86
C ASN A 120 22.28 -11.39 -4.82
N ILE A 121 22.35 -10.41 -3.92
CA ILE A 121 23.33 -10.41 -2.84
C ILE A 121 23.10 -11.61 -1.91
N GLU A 122 21.86 -11.87 -1.51
CA GLU A 122 21.52 -12.96 -0.60
C GLU A 122 21.90 -14.33 -1.17
N HIS A 123 21.60 -14.54 -2.47
CA HIS A 123 21.81 -15.81 -3.16
C HIS A 123 23.17 -15.94 -3.86
N ASN A 124 24.06 -14.96 -3.68
CA ASN A 124 25.42 -15.06 -4.19
C ASN A 124 26.25 -16.04 -3.33
N GLY A 125 26.58 -17.18 -3.89
CA GLY A 125 27.38 -18.21 -3.21
C GLY A 125 28.86 -17.85 -3.07
N GLU A 126 29.36 -16.83 -3.77
CA GLU A 126 30.76 -16.40 -3.73
C GLU A 126 31.04 -15.42 -2.59
N LEU A 127 30.00 -14.76 -2.04
CA LEU A 127 30.14 -13.79 -0.97
C LEU A 127 30.00 -14.44 0.41
N SER A 128 30.88 -14.08 1.33
CA SER A 128 30.74 -14.40 2.75
C SER A 128 29.53 -13.66 3.34
N GLN A 129 29.07 -14.08 4.54
CA GLN A 129 27.92 -13.44 5.21
C GLN A 129 28.20 -11.96 5.53
N GLU A 130 29.43 -11.65 5.95
CA GLU A 130 29.86 -10.29 6.25
C GLU A 130 29.89 -9.41 5.00
N GLU A 131 30.39 -9.95 3.88
CA GLU A 131 30.37 -9.25 2.60
C GLU A 131 28.96 -8.99 2.10
N LYS A 132 28.02 -9.91 2.33
CA LYS A 132 26.59 -9.72 2.03
C LYS A 132 25.99 -8.58 2.84
N TRP A 133 26.29 -8.47 4.13
CA TRP A 133 25.83 -7.36 4.96
C TRP A 133 26.37 -6.02 4.45
N VAL A 134 27.65 -5.94 4.19
CA VAL A 134 28.27 -4.72 3.63
C VAL A 134 27.65 -4.35 2.28
N ALA A 135 27.41 -5.31 1.41
CA ALA A 135 26.77 -5.08 0.11
C ALA A 135 25.33 -4.57 0.25
N LYS A 136 24.56 -5.12 1.20
CA LYS A 136 23.18 -4.68 1.52
C LYS A 136 23.17 -3.24 2.05
N ASP A 137 24.04 -2.92 3.00
CA ASP A 137 24.19 -1.56 3.54
C ASP A 137 24.47 -0.54 2.44
N LYS A 138 25.37 -0.86 1.50
CA LYS A 138 25.69 -0.01 0.35
C LYS A 138 24.49 0.19 -0.57
N VAL A 139 23.73 -0.87 -0.87
CA VAL A 139 22.56 -0.81 -1.76
C VAL A 139 21.45 0.05 -1.15
N LEU A 140 21.30 0.04 0.17
CA LEU A 140 20.29 0.79 0.90
C LEU A 140 20.76 2.17 1.38
N ASN A 141 21.99 2.59 1.04
CA ASN A 141 22.61 3.84 1.55
C ASN A 141 22.62 3.92 3.09
N LEU A 142 22.78 2.79 3.76
CA LEU A 142 22.93 2.72 5.21
C LEU A 142 24.39 2.84 5.62
N LYS A 143 24.61 3.12 6.91
CA LYS A 143 25.96 3.06 7.48
C LYS A 143 26.45 1.60 7.44
N ILE A 144 27.67 1.38 6.97
CA ILE A 144 28.28 0.04 6.92
C ILE A 144 28.34 -0.54 8.34
N GLY A 145 27.88 -1.78 8.48
CA GLY A 145 27.75 -2.49 9.76
C GLY A 145 26.33 -2.45 10.34
N THR A 146 25.37 -1.79 9.67
CA THR A 146 23.97 -1.73 10.15
C THR A 146 23.31 -3.11 10.14
N HIS A 147 23.40 -3.87 9.04
CA HIS A 147 22.82 -5.22 8.95
C HIS A 147 23.50 -6.22 9.88
N GLU A 148 24.81 -6.07 10.10
CA GLU A 148 25.55 -6.89 11.07
C GLU A 148 25.07 -6.63 12.49
N ALA A 149 24.94 -5.36 12.88
CA ALA A 149 24.43 -4.98 14.19
C ALA A 149 22.99 -5.46 14.42
N ASP A 150 22.12 -5.31 13.42
CA ASP A 150 20.73 -5.78 13.48
C ASP A 150 20.65 -7.31 13.60
N PHE A 151 21.50 -8.05 12.91
CA PHE A 151 21.58 -9.51 13.01
C PHE A 151 21.98 -9.94 14.42
N HIS A 152 23.02 -9.34 14.99
CA HIS A 152 23.45 -9.67 16.36
C HIS A 152 22.42 -9.27 17.41
N ALA A 153 21.75 -8.15 17.25
CA ALA A 153 20.66 -7.74 18.12
C ALA A 153 19.47 -8.71 18.07
N GLN A 154 19.11 -9.19 16.88
CA GLN A 154 18.06 -10.20 16.72
C GLN A 154 18.43 -11.54 17.34
N GLN A 155 19.69 -11.97 17.24
CA GLN A 155 20.18 -13.19 17.87
C GLN A 155 20.10 -13.09 19.40
N GLN A 156 20.58 -11.98 19.98
CA GLN A 156 20.51 -11.77 21.42
C GLN A 156 19.07 -11.73 21.94
N ASN A 157 18.14 -11.17 21.18
CA ASN A 157 16.73 -11.16 21.56
C ASN A 157 16.12 -12.57 21.53
N LYS A 158 16.43 -13.38 20.51
CA LYS A 158 15.98 -14.77 20.43
C LYS A 158 16.52 -15.63 21.59
N GLU A 159 17.78 -15.42 21.94
CA GLU A 159 18.40 -16.12 23.06
C GLU A 159 17.73 -15.76 24.40
N LYS A 160 17.44 -14.47 24.62
CA LYS A 160 16.69 -14.00 25.79
C LYS A 160 15.28 -14.58 25.86
N GLU A 161 14.57 -14.62 24.73
CA GLU A 161 13.24 -15.23 24.65
C GLU A 161 13.30 -16.72 24.99
N LEU A 162 14.24 -17.45 24.39
CA LEU A 162 14.43 -18.88 24.69
C LEU A 162 14.74 -19.15 26.14
N LEU A 163 15.64 -18.36 26.75
CA LEU A 163 15.95 -18.47 28.18
C LEU A 163 14.73 -18.19 29.04
N SER A 164 13.92 -17.19 28.69
CA SER A 164 12.68 -16.89 29.42
C SER A 164 11.66 -18.03 29.34
N GLU A 165 11.56 -18.69 28.17
CA GLU A 165 10.68 -19.85 27.98
C GLU A 165 11.14 -21.07 28.78
N ILE A 166 12.46 -21.33 28.81
CA ILE A 166 13.03 -22.41 29.60
C ILE A 166 12.78 -22.18 31.10
N GLN A 167 12.98 -20.94 31.59
CA GLN A 167 12.70 -20.60 32.98
C GLN A 167 11.21 -20.76 33.34
N LYS A 168 10.30 -20.35 32.43
CA LYS A 168 8.85 -20.55 32.64
C LYS A 168 8.47 -22.03 32.70
N LYS A 169 9.07 -22.87 31.84
CA LYS A 169 8.82 -24.32 31.86
C LYS A 169 9.35 -24.96 33.11
N GLY A 170 10.56 -24.61 33.55
CA GLY A 170 11.12 -25.10 34.83
C GLY A 170 10.27 -24.75 36.04
N LEU A 171 9.80 -23.49 36.12
CA LEU A 171 8.87 -23.06 37.18
C LEU A 171 7.53 -23.81 37.15
N LEU A 172 7.01 -24.14 35.98
CA LEU A 172 5.78 -24.94 35.83
C LEU A 172 5.97 -26.38 36.26
N GLU A 173 7.11 -27.00 35.93
CA GLU A 173 7.45 -28.36 36.39
C GLU A 173 7.65 -28.43 37.91
N ASP A 174 8.29 -27.44 38.50
CA ASP A 174 8.46 -27.35 39.96
C ASP A 174 7.13 -27.17 40.69
N LEU A 175 6.21 -26.37 40.14
CA LEU A 175 4.86 -26.22 40.68
C LEU A 175 4.04 -27.51 40.55
N GLN A 176 4.14 -28.24 39.47
CA GLN A 176 3.43 -29.52 39.30
C GLN A 176 3.97 -30.59 40.26
N ASN A 177 5.29 -30.64 40.44
CA ASN A 177 5.92 -31.60 41.38
C ASN A 177 5.70 -31.21 42.84
N GLY A 178 5.54 -29.92 43.17
CA GLY A 178 5.24 -29.43 44.51
C GLY A 178 3.81 -29.65 45.00
N PHE A 179 2.87 -29.95 44.11
CA PHE A 179 1.46 -30.28 44.43
C PHE A 179 1.22 -31.78 44.61
N LEU A 180 2.23 -32.65 44.43
CA LEU A 180 2.13 -34.11 44.53
C LEU A 180 2.74 -34.69 45.81
N ASN A 181 3.14 -33.87 46.76
CA ASN A 181 3.63 -34.29 48.11
C ASN A 181 2.69 -33.84 49.22
#